data_7b8892c49295b26ab3c7029f1b64d55d
#
_entry.id   7b8892c49295b26ab3c7029f1b64d55d
#
_cell.length_a   1.000
_cell.length_b   1.000
_cell.length_c   1.000
_cell.angle_alpha   90.00
_cell.angle_beta   90.00
_cell.angle_gamma   90.00
#
_symmetry.space_group_name_H-M   'P 1'
#
loop_
_entity.id
_entity.type
_entity.pdbx_description
1 polymer ?
#
loop_
_entity_poly.entity_id
_entity_poly.type
_entity_poly.pdbx_seq_one_letter_code
_entity_poly.pdbx_strand_id
1 'polypeptide(L)'
;MAKRLAIIMTLSSCFSAPLLGQSPPASGPSAPPETQQSQAASSPAQGLGMFAYPKKQQTPDQQRKDENECFASAKQQSGIDPQAPQPATKTEEQKKAEQQAAADNAKQAKGGRVRGAARGADGGAAIGAIADDEAGKGAGAGAAAGAMVGGAKQRQANKAAKQQAAQATAQQQQQQEAQAKATHQQGIDAFKRAFSACMDAREYSIK
;
A
#
# COMPACT_ATOMS: atom_id res chain seq x y z
N MET A 1 17.12 -30.48 -2.42
CA MET A 1 15.99 -31.40 -2.18
C MET A 1 14.77 -30.84 -2.89
N ALA A 2 14.40 -31.47 -3.99
CA ALA A 2 13.31 -31.06 -4.85
C ALA A 2 12.00 -31.73 -4.39
N LYS A 3 10.93 -30.97 -4.20
CA LYS A 3 9.57 -31.49 -4.09
C LYS A 3 8.73 -30.94 -5.23
N ARG A 4 8.48 -31.81 -6.19
CA ARG A 4 7.52 -31.65 -7.27
C ARG A 4 6.12 -31.85 -6.69
N LEU A 5 5.20 -30.94 -6.94
CA LEU A 5 3.78 -31.15 -6.72
C LEU A 5 3.08 -31.24 -8.09
N ALA A 6 2.45 -32.37 -8.30
CA ALA A 6 1.70 -32.72 -9.48
C ALA A 6 0.32 -32.04 -9.47
N ILE A 7 -0.06 -31.48 -10.61
CA ILE A 7 -1.41 -30.94 -10.84
C ILE A 7 -2.21 -32.03 -11.54
N ILE A 8 -3.29 -32.43 -10.90
CA ILE A 8 -4.29 -33.39 -11.38
C ILE A 8 -5.28 -32.64 -12.30
N MET A 9 -5.31 -33.05 -13.55
CA MET A 9 -6.39 -32.75 -14.49
C MET A 9 -7.61 -33.61 -14.16
N THR A 10 -8.76 -33.02 -13.99
CA THR A 10 -10.04 -33.72 -14.06
C THR A 10 -10.84 -33.21 -15.25
N LEU A 11 -11.01 -34.10 -16.22
CA LEU A 11 -12.01 -34.02 -17.25
C LEU A 11 -13.40 -34.34 -16.66
N SER A 12 -14.41 -33.63 -17.10
CA SER A 12 -15.81 -34.08 -17.11
C SER A 12 -16.62 -33.06 -17.88
N SER A 13 -17.47 -33.30 -18.75
CA SER A 13 -18.29 -34.35 -19.33
C SER A 13 -19.29 -33.63 -20.22
N CYS A 14 -19.47 -34.20 -21.40
CA CYS A 14 -20.48 -33.86 -22.39
C CYS A 14 -21.88 -33.91 -21.80
N PHE A 15 -22.71 -32.92 -22.12
CA PHE A 15 -24.16 -33.08 -22.05
C PHE A 15 -24.75 -32.76 -23.42
N SER A 16 -25.14 -33.84 -24.10
CA SER A 16 -25.96 -33.82 -25.32
C SER A 16 -27.43 -33.75 -24.90
N ALA A 17 -28.21 -32.89 -25.48
CA ALA A 17 -29.67 -32.94 -25.42
C ALA A 17 -30.27 -32.62 -26.80
N PRO A 18 -31.41 -33.23 -27.14
CA PRO A 18 -31.83 -33.45 -28.51
C PRO A 18 -32.70 -32.32 -29.09
N LEU A 19 -32.67 -32.25 -30.43
CA LEU A 19 -33.57 -31.50 -31.29
C LEU A 19 -35.04 -31.96 -31.09
N LEU A 20 -35.90 -31.00 -30.89
CA LEU A 20 -37.30 -31.12 -31.29
C LEU A 20 -37.71 -29.85 -32.03
N GLY A 21 -38.13 -30.03 -33.24
CA GLY A 21 -38.52 -29.01 -34.17
C GLY A 21 -39.79 -28.26 -33.77
N GLN A 22 -39.84 -27.01 -34.16
CA GLN A 22 -41.12 -26.28 -34.29
C GLN A 22 -41.06 -25.36 -35.49
N SER A 23 -42.14 -25.50 -36.27
CA SER A 23 -42.44 -24.79 -37.51
C SER A 23 -42.62 -23.29 -37.32
N PRO A 24 -42.46 -22.48 -38.39
CA PRO A 24 -42.58 -21.03 -38.30
C PRO A 24 -44.05 -20.59 -38.30
N PRO A 25 -44.42 -19.60 -37.47
CA PRO A 25 -45.64 -18.84 -37.68
C PRO A 25 -45.39 -17.57 -38.47
N ALA A 26 -46.25 -17.33 -39.34
CA ALA A 26 -46.63 -16.23 -40.17
C ALA A 26 -46.12 -14.84 -39.89
N SER A 27 -45.84 -14.18 -41.02
CA SER A 27 -45.63 -12.76 -41.20
C SER A 27 -46.64 -11.86 -40.50
N GLY A 28 -46.20 -11.11 -39.47
CA GLY A 28 -46.87 -9.97 -38.91
C GLY A 28 -46.21 -8.67 -39.39
N PRO A 29 -46.94 -7.54 -39.43
CA PRO A 29 -46.48 -6.31 -40.06
C PRO A 29 -45.21 -5.75 -39.35
N SER A 30 -44.30 -5.30 -40.18
CA SER A 30 -43.03 -4.62 -39.80
C SER A 30 -43.27 -3.51 -38.76
N ALA A 31 -42.81 -3.77 -37.56
CA ALA A 31 -42.56 -2.73 -36.60
C ALA A 31 -41.45 -1.79 -37.10
N PRO A 32 -41.50 -0.48 -36.82
CA PRO A 32 -40.46 0.44 -37.15
C PRO A 32 -39.11 -0.06 -36.57
N PRO A 33 -37.97 0.21 -37.20
CA PRO A 33 -36.70 -0.19 -36.63
C PRO A 33 -36.56 0.45 -35.26
N GLU A 34 -36.73 -0.38 -34.24
CA GLU A 34 -36.27 0.00 -32.90
C GLU A 34 -34.84 0.37 -33.06
N THR A 35 -34.55 1.64 -32.87
CA THR A 35 -33.22 2.19 -32.68
C THR A 35 -32.59 1.34 -31.59
N GLN A 36 -31.83 0.31 -32.00
CA GLN A 36 -30.93 -0.39 -31.11
C GLN A 36 -30.03 0.71 -30.56
N GLN A 37 -30.42 1.26 -29.41
CA GLN A 37 -29.48 1.95 -28.55
C GLN A 37 -28.39 0.92 -28.26
N SER A 38 -27.37 0.92 -29.14
CA SER A 38 -26.11 0.28 -28.86
C SER A 38 -25.74 0.73 -27.46
N GLN A 39 -25.84 -0.18 -26.50
CA GLN A 39 -25.23 0.02 -25.19
C GLN A 39 -23.78 0.35 -25.52
N ALA A 40 -23.50 1.66 -25.44
CA ALA A 40 -22.17 2.18 -25.66
C ALA A 40 -21.30 1.49 -24.63
N ALA A 41 -20.57 0.44 -25.08
CA ALA A 41 -19.54 -0.17 -24.26
C ALA A 41 -18.65 1.00 -23.83
N SER A 42 -18.66 1.30 -22.55
CA SER A 42 -17.95 2.43 -21.97
C SER A 42 -16.49 2.36 -22.43
N SER A 43 -16.04 3.41 -23.11
CA SER A 43 -14.68 3.53 -23.59
C SER A 43 -13.71 3.39 -22.41
N PRO A 44 -12.57 2.71 -22.57
CA PRO A 44 -11.59 2.57 -21.51
C PRO A 44 -11.08 3.92 -20.97
N ALA A 45 -11.13 4.98 -21.77
CA ALA A 45 -10.75 6.34 -21.37
C ALA A 45 -11.80 7.02 -20.48
N GLN A 46 -13.08 6.65 -20.57
CA GLN A 46 -14.15 7.22 -19.75
C GLN A 46 -13.93 6.96 -18.25
N GLY A 47 -13.37 5.81 -17.90
CA GLY A 47 -13.00 5.49 -16.51
C GLY A 47 -11.97 6.46 -15.90
N LEU A 48 -11.26 7.20 -16.73
CA LEU A 48 -10.30 8.23 -16.34
C LEU A 48 -10.84 9.66 -16.46
N GLY A 49 -12.13 9.79 -16.74
CA GLY A 49 -12.80 11.08 -16.95
C GLY A 49 -12.41 11.76 -18.26
N MET A 50 -11.95 11.00 -19.27
CA MET A 50 -11.59 11.52 -20.57
C MET A 50 -12.64 11.11 -21.61
N PHE A 51 -13.13 12.09 -22.36
CA PHE A 51 -14.13 11.88 -23.39
C PHE A 51 -13.59 12.35 -24.74
N ALA A 52 -13.65 11.48 -25.74
CA ALA A 52 -13.22 11.77 -27.10
C ALA A 52 -14.40 12.24 -27.96
N TYR A 53 -14.24 13.39 -28.58
CA TYR A 53 -15.23 13.98 -29.50
C TYR A 53 -14.62 14.04 -30.91
N PRO A 54 -15.26 13.43 -31.93
CA PRO A 54 -14.77 13.48 -33.30
C PRO A 54 -14.81 14.91 -33.86
N LYS A 55 -13.71 15.36 -34.47
CA LYS A 55 -13.63 16.64 -35.18
C LYS A 55 -14.11 16.53 -36.63
N LYS A 56 -14.17 15.30 -37.13
CA LYS A 56 -14.67 14.97 -38.49
C LYS A 56 -15.80 13.95 -38.37
N GLN A 57 -16.28 13.44 -39.50
CA GLN A 57 -17.37 12.46 -39.55
C GLN A 57 -16.87 11.02 -39.26
N GLN A 58 -16.10 10.82 -38.19
CA GLN A 58 -15.68 9.50 -37.76
C GLN A 58 -16.89 8.71 -37.20
N THR A 59 -16.99 7.44 -37.60
CA THR A 59 -18.05 6.57 -37.10
C THR A 59 -17.76 6.13 -35.65
N PRO A 60 -18.79 5.74 -34.90
CA PRO A 60 -18.59 5.23 -33.53
C PRO A 60 -17.67 3.99 -33.48
N ASP A 61 -17.69 3.15 -34.51
CA ASP A 61 -16.80 2.00 -34.59
C ASP A 61 -15.34 2.41 -34.80
N GLN A 62 -15.11 3.37 -35.68
CA GLN A 62 -13.79 3.94 -35.86
C GLN A 62 -13.27 4.60 -34.59
N GLN A 63 -14.12 5.38 -33.90
CA GLN A 63 -13.75 5.99 -32.63
C GLN A 63 -13.31 4.95 -31.59
N ARG A 64 -14.08 3.88 -31.41
CA ARG A 64 -13.72 2.80 -30.47
C ARG A 64 -12.39 2.15 -30.80
N LYS A 65 -12.14 1.91 -32.09
CA LYS A 65 -10.86 1.34 -32.54
C LYS A 65 -9.71 2.27 -32.22
N ASP A 66 -9.85 3.54 -32.57
CA ASP A 66 -8.84 4.57 -32.34
C ASP A 66 -8.57 4.78 -30.86
N GLU A 67 -9.60 4.81 -30.01
CA GLU A 67 -9.47 4.89 -28.56
C GLU A 67 -8.71 3.70 -27.98
N ASN A 68 -9.02 2.47 -28.42
CA ASN A 68 -8.31 1.27 -27.93
C ASN A 68 -6.83 1.27 -28.34
N GLU A 69 -6.53 1.64 -29.58
CA GLU A 69 -5.14 1.74 -30.06
C GLU A 69 -4.36 2.83 -29.33
N CYS A 70 -4.96 4.02 -29.14
CA CYS A 70 -4.35 5.11 -28.39
C CYS A 70 -4.19 4.76 -26.91
N PHE A 71 -5.15 4.03 -26.32
CA PHE A 71 -5.05 3.56 -24.96
C PHE A 71 -3.87 2.60 -24.78
N ALA A 72 -3.72 1.62 -25.68
CA ALA A 72 -2.60 0.69 -25.65
C ALA A 72 -1.25 1.41 -25.82
N SER A 73 -1.17 2.36 -26.75
CA SER A 73 0.04 3.16 -26.98
C SER A 73 0.40 4.02 -25.76
N ALA A 74 -0.58 4.70 -25.16
CA ALA A 74 -0.38 5.51 -23.95
C ALA A 74 0.07 4.68 -22.77
N LYS A 75 -0.46 3.46 -22.61
CA LYS A 75 -0.04 2.50 -21.60
C LYS A 75 1.43 2.10 -21.76
N GLN A 76 1.87 1.86 -22.99
CA GLN A 76 3.28 1.53 -23.27
C GLN A 76 4.20 2.73 -22.98
N GLN A 77 3.80 3.94 -23.35
CA GLN A 77 4.61 5.15 -23.16
C GLN A 77 4.70 5.58 -21.70
N SER A 78 3.63 5.49 -20.96
CA SER A 78 3.58 5.88 -19.54
C SER A 78 4.12 4.81 -18.59
N GLY A 79 4.17 3.55 -19.04
CA GLY A 79 4.52 2.40 -18.20
C GLY A 79 3.49 2.06 -17.12
N ILE A 80 2.30 2.69 -17.15
CA ILE A 80 1.24 2.46 -16.17
C ILE A 80 -0.03 1.98 -16.86
N ASP A 81 -0.71 1.07 -16.21
CA ASP A 81 -2.08 0.67 -16.56
C ASP A 81 -3.06 1.39 -15.63
N PRO A 82 -3.79 2.40 -16.13
CA PRO A 82 -4.71 3.15 -15.28
C PRO A 82 -5.93 2.34 -14.84
N GLN A 83 -6.20 1.20 -15.48
CA GLN A 83 -7.27 0.28 -15.08
C GLN A 83 -6.80 -0.80 -14.10
N ALA A 84 -5.49 -0.94 -13.90
CA ALA A 84 -4.96 -1.86 -12.91
C ALA A 84 -5.31 -1.39 -11.50
N PRO A 85 -5.60 -2.32 -10.58
CA PRO A 85 -5.78 -1.95 -9.18
C PRO A 85 -4.52 -1.25 -8.67
N GLN A 86 -4.72 -0.16 -7.93
CA GLN A 86 -3.59 0.55 -7.31
C GLN A 86 -2.76 -0.41 -6.47
N PRO A 87 -1.42 -0.22 -6.41
CA PRO A 87 -0.60 -1.00 -5.52
C PRO A 87 -1.19 -0.99 -4.11
N ALA A 88 -1.41 -2.18 -3.56
CA ALA A 88 -2.01 -2.30 -2.25
C ALA A 88 -1.18 -1.52 -1.23
N THR A 89 -1.76 -0.49 -0.65
CA THR A 89 -1.17 0.19 0.50
C THR A 89 -1.21 -0.78 1.69
N LYS A 90 -0.18 -0.74 2.53
CA LYS A 90 -0.15 -1.57 3.74
C LYS A 90 -1.40 -1.30 4.58
N THR A 91 -2.01 -2.35 5.08
CA THR A 91 -3.15 -2.21 6.00
C THR A 91 -2.71 -1.54 7.30
N GLU A 92 -3.64 -0.93 8.02
CA GLU A 92 -3.34 -0.31 9.32
C GLU A 92 -2.79 -1.34 10.33
N GLU A 93 -3.20 -2.59 10.23
CA GLU A 93 -2.67 -3.67 11.04
C GLU A 93 -1.19 -3.97 10.72
N GLN A 94 -0.85 -4.03 9.42
CA GLN A 94 0.53 -4.21 8.98
C GLN A 94 1.42 -3.04 9.41
N LYS A 95 0.93 -1.81 9.30
CA LYS A 95 1.65 -0.61 9.77
C LYS A 95 1.91 -0.66 11.26
N LYS A 96 0.90 -1.00 12.04
CA LYS A 96 1.04 -1.15 13.50
C LYS A 96 2.00 -2.27 13.87
N ALA A 97 1.94 -3.41 13.19
CA ALA A 97 2.86 -4.52 13.42
C ALA A 97 4.32 -4.12 13.15
N GLU A 98 4.59 -3.40 12.06
CA GLU A 98 5.93 -2.87 11.77
C GLU A 98 6.42 -1.87 12.84
N GLN A 99 5.55 -0.97 13.28
CA GLN A 99 5.89 -0.02 14.35
C GLN A 99 6.18 -0.73 15.68
N GLN A 100 5.40 -1.75 16.02
CA GLN A 100 5.65 -2.58 17.21
C GLN A 100 6.97 -3.33 17.10
N ALA A 101 7.23 -3.97 15.94
CA ALA A 101 8.48 -4.66 15.71
C ALA A 101 9.69 -3.71 15.80
N ALA A 102 9.58 -2.51 15.25
CA ALA A 102 10.60 -1.49 15.38
C ALA A 102 10.83 -1.05 16.85
N ALA A 103 9.75 -0.89 17.61
CA ALA A 103 9.83 -0.58 19.03
C ALA A 103 10.48 -1.71 19.84
N ASP A 104 10.18 -2.97 19.53
CA ASP A 104 10.75 -4.13 20.23
C ASP A 104 12.22 -4.37 19.87
N ASN A 105 12.60 -4.05 18.65
CA ASN A 105 13.99 -4.11 18.18
C ASN A 105 14.82 -2.87 18.55
N ALA A 106 14.21 -1.84 19.15
CA ALA A 106 14.93 -0.65 19.58
C ALA A 106 16.03 -1.02 20.57
N LYS A 107 17.22 -0.46 20.37
CA LYS A 107 18.35 -0.68 21.26
C LYS A 107 18.00 -0.22 22.68
N GLN A 108 17.91 -1.16 23.60
CA GLN A 108 17.59 -0.89 25.00
C GLN A 108 18.87 -0.71 25.81
N ALA A 109 18.91 0.31 26.64
CA ALA A 109 19.98 0.48 27.61
C ALA A 109 19.91 -0.66 28.65
N LYS A 110 21.04 -1.28 28.95
CA LYS A 110 21.19 -2.34 29.95
C LYS A 110 22.15 -1.87 31.05
N GLY A 111 22.02 -2.40 32.23
CA GLY A 111 22.97 -2.16 33.32
C GLY A 111 22.72 -0.87 34.14
N GLY A 112 21.58 -0.18 33.94
CA GLY A 112 21.27 1.01 34.74
C GLY A 112 21.16 0.78 36.23
N ARG A 113 20.69 -0.37 36.66
CA ARG A 113 20.68 -0.74 38.07
C ARG A 113 22.08 -0.95 38.64
N VAL A 114 22.96 -1.63 37.89
CA VAL A 114 24.34 -1.89 38.31
C VAL A 114 25.13 -0.58 38.40
N ARG A 115 25.01 0.28 37.38
CA ARG A 115 25.65 1.60 37.39
C ARG A 115 25.09 2.52 38.49
N GLY A 116 23.79 2.45 38.74
CA GLY A 116 23.12 3.18 39.81
C GLY A 116 23.56 2.69 41.19
N ALA A 117 23.64 1.38 41.39
CA ALA A 117 24.13 0.76 42.63
C ALA A 117 25.59 1.14 42.90
N ALA A 118 26.47 1.05 41.91
CA ALA A 118 27.88 1.42 42.06
C ALA A 118 28.03 2.88 42.48
N ARG A 119 27.39 3.82 41.76
CA ARG A 119 27.44 5.25 42.16
C ARG A 119 26.80 5.56 43.51
N GLY A 120 25.72 4.83 43.83
CA GLY A 120 25.06 4.98 45.14
C GLY A 120 25.90 4.43 46.27
N ALA A 121 26.65 3.34 46.06
CA ALA A 121 27.57 2.76 47.01
C ALA A 121 28.72 3.70 47.33
N ASP A 122 29.34 4.27 46.29
CA ASP A 122 30.44 5.23 46.45
C ASP A 122 30.00 6.47 47.26
N GLY A 123 28.87 7.07 46.92
CA GLY A 123 28.32 8.22 47.63
C GLY A 123 27.86 7.87 49.05
N GLY A 124 27.23 6.72 49.23
CA GLY A 124 26.79 6.23 50.55
C GLY A 124 27.94 5.87 51.48
N ALA A 125 29.01 5.27 50.95
CA ALA A 125 30.21 4.98 51.74
C ALA A 125 30.89 6.28 52.23
N ALA A 126 30.98 7.30 51.37
CA ALA A 126 31.58 8.60 51.79
C ALA A 126 30.76 9.28 52.91
N ILE A 127 29.44 9.27 52.80
CA ILE A 127 28.57 9.86 53.84
C ILE A 127 28.62 9.02 55.12
N GLY A 128 28.59 7.67 55.06
CA GLY A 128 28.68 6.80 56.23
C GLY A 128 30.00 6.90 56.96
N ALA A 129 31.09 7.07 56.26
CA ALA A 129 32.42 7.27 56.85
C ALA A 129 32.54 8.62 57.59
N ILE A 130 31.82 9.65 57.17
CA ILE A 130 31.80 10.96 57.81
C ILE A 130 30.90 10.99 59.08
N ALA A 131 29.81 10.20 59.06
CA ALA A 131 28.81 10.27 60.10
C ALA A 131 29.11 9.41 61.32
N ASP A 132 29.54 8.13 61.19
CA ASP A 132 29.71 7.18 62.27
C ASP A 132 30.77 6.11 62.09
N ASP A 133 31.74 6.30 61.25
CA ASP A 133 32.77 5.28 60.87
C ASP A 133 32.19 3.99 60.31
N GLU A 134 30.89 3.99 59.93
CA GLU A 134 30.17 2.84 59.38
C GLU A 134 30.01 2.91 57.86
N ALA A 135 31.11 3.09 57.12
CA ALA A 135 31.12 3.16 55.63
C ALA A 135 30.38 2.02 54.95
N GLY A 136 30.40 0.83 55.57
CA GLY A 136 29.73 -0.36 54.99
C GLY A 136 28.21 -0.27 54.98
N LYS A 137 27.59 0.27 56.06
CA LYS A 137 26.14 0.44 56.12
C LYS A 137 25.67 1.57 55.18
N GLY A 138 26.45 2.67 55.09
CA GLY A 138 26.18 3.75 54.17
C GLY A 138 26.30 3.31 52.71
N ALA A 139 27.32 2.52 52.38
CA ALA A 139 27.47 1.96 51.04
C ALA A 139 26.32 1.06 50.63
N GLY A 140 25.83 0.21 51.56
CA GLY A 140 24.71 -0.68 51.28
C GLY A 140 23.40 0.04 51.01
N ALA A 141 23.08 1.04 51.85
CA ALA A 141 21.88 1.87 51.67
C ALA A 141 21.96 2.72 50.38
N GLY A 142 23.12 3.31 50.12
CA GLY A 142 23.38 4.06 48.91
C GLY A 142 23.30 3.20 47.64
N ALA A 143 23.84 2.00 47.68
CA ALA A 143 23.73 1.03 46.55
C ALA A 143 22.29 0.66 46.26
N ALA A 144 21.46 0.40 47.29
CA ALA A 144 20.06 0.06 47.09
C ALA A 144 19.27 1.24 46.48
N ALA A 145 19.44 2.46 47.03
CA ALA A 145 18.82 3.67 46.50
C ALA A 145 19.30 3.97 45.06
N GLY A 146 20.58 3.85 44.81
CA GLY A 146 21.18 4.08 43.50
C GLY A 146 20.68 3.04 42.45
N ALA A 147 20.52 1.76 42.85
CA ALA A 147 19.95 0.73 41.98
C ALA A 147 18.51 1.06 41.57
N MET A 148 17.69 1.55 42.52
CA MET A 148 16.30 1.92 42.24
C MET A 148 16.23 3.09 41.27
N VAL A 149 16.98 4.17 41.54
CA VAL A 149 17.01 5.36 40.67
C VAL A 149 17.59 5.02 39.29
N GLY A 150 18.70 4.29 39.24
CA GLY A 150 19.32 3.86 37.99
C GLY A 150 18.39 2.97 37.17
N GLY A 151 17.66 2.07 37.82
CA GLY A 151 16.64 1.22 37.19
C GLY A 151 15.46 2.02 36.64
N ALA A 152 14.99 3.02 37.39
CA ALA A 152 13.90 3.88 36.94
C ALA A 152 14.30 4.71 35.70
N LYS A 153 15.47 5.36 35.75
CA LYS A 153 16.02 6.10 34.59
C LYS A 153 16.19 5.20 33.36
N GLN A 154 16.67 3.99 33.55
CA GLN A 154 16.80 3.03 32.46
C GLN A 154 15.45 2.67 31.83
N ARG A 155 14.41 2.46 32.64
CA ARG A 155 13.05 2.17 32.14
C ARG A 155 12.50 3.34 31.33
N GLN A 156 12.72 4.59 31.78
CA GLN A 156 12.31 5.77 31.04
C GLN A 156 13.07 5.90 29.71
N ALA A 157 14.38 5.72 29.72
CA ALA A 157 15.20 5.74 28.50
C ALA A 157 14.77 4.66 27.50
N ASN A 158 14.47 3.44 27.98
CA ASN A 158 14.00 2.37 27.13
C ASN A 158 12.60 2.62 26.55
N LYS A 159 11.71 3.24 27.35
CA LYS A 159 10.39 3.68 26.83
C LYS A 159 10.56 4.75 25.75
N ALA A 160 11.39 5.75 25.98
CA ALA A 160 11.67 6.79 25.02
C ALA A 160 12.28 6.23 23.71
N ALA A 161 13.24 5.30 23.82
CA ALA A 161 13.84 4.65 22.66
C ALA A 161 12.80 3.85 21.83
N LYS A 162 11.89 3.13 22.50
CA LYS A 162 10.80 2.43 21.83
C LYS A 162 9.84 3.37 21.13
N GLN A 163 9.46 4.46 21.77
CA GLN A 163 8.57 5.46 21.19
C GLN A 163 9.23 6.15 19.98
N GLN A 164 10.50 6.53 20.09
CA GLN A 164 11.23 7.11 18.96
C GLN A 164 11.33 6.16 17.77
N ALA A 165 11.62 4.87 18.00
CA ALA A 165 11.67 3.89 16.95
C ALA A 165 10.31 3.71 16.25
N ALA A 166 9.22 3.62 17.03
CA ALA A 166 7.87 3.53 16.48
C ALA A 166 7.50 4.79 15.66
N GLN A 167 7.81 5.99 16.18
CA GLN A 167 7.55 7.26 15.47
C GLN A 167 8.37 7.38 14.19
N ALA A 168 9.65 7.03 14.22
CA ALA A 168 10.50 7.03 13.02
C ALA A 168 9.97 6.09 11.94
N THR A 169 9.51 4.89 12.33
CA THR A 169 8.89 3.94 11.41
C THR A 169 7.58 4.50 10.84
N ALA A 170 6.75 5.13 11.66
CA ALA A 170 5.51 5.76 11.21
C ALA A 170 5.77 6.88 10.19
N GLN A 171 6.75 7.75 10.45
CA GLN A 171 7.15 8.80 9.52
C GLN A 171 7.67 8.25 8.20
N GLN A 172 8.50 7.21 8.26
CA GLN A 172 9.00 6.54 7.06
C GLN A 172 7.87 5.90 6.24
N GLN A 173 6.91 5.26 6.88
CA GLN A 173 5.72 4.71 6.22
C GLN A 173 4.92 5.80 5.51
N GLN A 174 4.66 6.93 6.17
CA GLN A 174 3.95 8.07 5.57
C GLN A 174 4.69 8.63 4.34
N GLN A 175 6.02 8.78 4.43
CA GLN A 175 6.82 9.23 3.29
C GLN A 175 6.76 8.26 2.12
N GLN A 176 6.88 6.96 2.37
CA GLN A 176 6.77 5.92 1.32
C GLN A 176 5.40 5.95 0.64
N GLU A 177 4.31 6.07 1.41
CA GLU A 177 2.96 6.17 0.86
C GLU A 177 2.76 7.46 0.04
N ALA A 178 3.26 8.57 0.51
CA ALA A 178 3.20 9.84 -0.21
C ALA A 178 3.96 9.76 -1.54
N GLN A 179 5.17 9.17 -1.53
CA GLN A 179 5.95 8.96 -2.74
C GLN A 179 5.26 8.00 -3.71
N ALA A 180 4.71 6.88 -3.22
CA ALA A 180 4.00 5.93 -4.06
C ALA A 180 2.77 6.57 -4.73
N LYS A 181 1.99 7.35 -3.99
CA LYS A 181 0.85 8.11 -4.52
C LYS A 181 1.30 9.15 -5.56
N ALA A 182 2.36 9.90 -5.28
CA ALA A 182 2.90 10.90 -6.21
C ALA A 182 3.39 10.25 -7.51
N THR A 183 4.13 9.15 -7.43
CA THR A 183 4.62 8.39 -8.59
C THR A 183 3.46 7.84 -9.42
N HIS A 184 2.44 7.27 -8.76
CA HIS A 184 1.25 6.78 -9.43
C HIS A 184 0.50 7.91 -10.16
N GLN A 185 0.32 9.06 -9.49
CA GLN A 185 -0.33 10.22 -10.09
C GLN A 185 0.44 10.76 -11.30
N GLN A 186 1.76 10.86 -11.20
CA GLN A 186 2.62 11.25 -12.33
C GLN A 186 2.47 10.29 -13.52
N GLY A 187 2.36 8.99 -13.25
CA GLY A 187 2.11 7.98 -14.28
C GLY A 187 0.75 8.16 -14.96
N ILE A 188 -0.31 8.41 -14.19
CA ILE A 188 -1.65 8.72 -14.72
C ILE A 188 -1.62 10.00 -15.58
N ASP A 189 -0.92 11.04 -15.13
CA ASP A 189 -0.82 12.30 -15.88
C ASP A 189 0.00 12.12 -17.18
N ALA A 190 1.05 11.31 -17.15
CA ALA A 190 1.80 10.92 -18.34
C ALA A 190 0.93 10.13 -19.32
N PHE A 191 0.14 9.17 -18.82
CA PHE A 191 -0.81 8.40 -19.61
C PHE A 191 -1.82 9.33 -20.29
N LYS A 192 -2.46 10.24 -19.54
CA LYS A 192 -3.44 11.19 -20.08
C LYS A 192 -2.86 12.06 -21.19
N ARG A 193 -1.63 12.55 -21.02
CA ARG A 193 -0.96 13.32 -22.06
C ARG A 193 -0.67 12.50 -23.32
N ALA A 194 -0.17 11.28 -23.16
CA ALA A 194 0.11 10.41 -24.30
C ALA A 194 -1.16 10.00 -25.04
N PHE A 195 -2.23 9.68 -24.32
CA PHE A 195 -3.54 9.37 -24.88
C PHE A 195 -4.12 10.56 -25.65
N SER A 196 -4.13 11.75 -25.04
CA SER A 196 -4.62 12.97 -25.67
C SER A 196 -3.86 13.29 -26.96
N ALA A 197 -2.53 13.19 -26.94
CA ALA A 197 -1.70 13.44 -28.11
C ALA A 197 -1.99 12.45 -29.26
N CYS A 198 -2.20 11.16 -28.92
CA CYS A 198 -2.56 10.15 -29.90
C CYS A 198 -3.93 10.43 -30.53
N MET A 199 -4.92 10.78 -29.73
CA MET A 199 -6.29 11.08 -30.18
C MET A 199 -6.35 12.37 -30.99
N ASP A 200 -5.59 13.40 -30.58
CA ASP A 200 -5.49 14.65 -31.35
C ASP A 200 -4.88 14.42 -32.74
N ALA A 201 -3.87 13.55 -32.86
CA ALA A 201 -3.29 13.16 -34.14
C ALA A 201 -4.30 12.44 -35.07
N ARG A 202 -5.35 11.83 -34.48
CA ARG A 202 -6.46 11.19 -35.20
C ARG A 202 -7.69 12.10 -35.34
N GLU A 203 -7.53 13.37 -35.04
CA GLU A 203 -8.56 14.40 -35.16
C GLU A 203 -9.78 14.20 -34.24
N TYR A 204 -9.51 13.80 -33.00
CA TYR A 204 -10.47 13.86 -31.90
C TYR A 204 -10.11 15.00 -30.95
N SER A 205 -11.11 15.52 -30.25
CA SER A 205 -10.92 16.48 -29.16
C SER A 205 -11.14 15.75 -27.84
N ILE A 206 -10.19 15.80 -26.95
CA ILE A 206 -10.29 15.19 -25.61
C ILE A 206 -10.69 16.26 -24.60
N LYS A 207 -11.68 15.94 -23.75
CA LYS A 207 -12.14 16.79 -22.64
C LYS A 207 -12.26 15.97 -21.37
#